data_25666da48d0147773bd7e18a35e793d6
#
_entry.id   25666da48d0147773bd7e18a35e793d6
#
_cell.length_a   1.000
_cell.length_b   1.000
_cell.length_c   1.000
_cell.angle_alpha   90.00
_cell.angle_beta   90.00
_cell.angle_gamma   90.00
#
_symmetry.space_group_name_H-M   'P 1'
#
loop_
_entity.id
_entity.type
_entity.pdbx_description
1 polymer ?
#
loop_
_entity_poly.entity_id
_entity_poly.type
_entity_poly.pdbx_seq_one_letter_code
_entity_poly.pdbx_strand_id
1 'polypeptide(L)'
;MKNRNLFLLTSGLAFPLLGAYAQKTPKPNIIYIMCDDMGYGDLGCYGQPYISTPNIDNMAKEGMRFTQAYAGSPVSAPSRASFMTGQHSGHCEVRGNKE
;
A
#
# COMPACT_ATOMS: atom_id res chain seq x y z
N MET A 1 -74.69 17.33 18.78
CA MET A 1 -73.90 16.21 18.16
C MET A 1 -72.80 16.83 17.30
N LYS A 2 -71.55 16.70 17.72
CA LYS A 2 -70.48 17.49 17.23
C LYS A 2 -69.48 16.57 16.56
N ASN A 3 -69.42 16.61 15.21
CA ASN A 3 -68.45 15.85 14.41
C ASN A 3 -67.06 16.48 14.55
N ARG A 4 -66.09 15.76 15.08
CA ARG A 4 -64.69 16.13 15.13
C ARG A 4 -63.97 15.37 14.02
N ASN A 5 -63.67 16.09 12.92
CA ASN A 5 -62.82 15.60 11.86
C ASN A 5 -61.39 15.51 12.34
N LEU A 6 -60.88 14.29 12.41
CA LEU A 6 -59.47 13.99 12.73
C LEU A 6 -58.65 14.08 11.42
N PHE A 7 -57.94 15.18 11.23
CA PHE A 7 -56.94 15.34 10.15
C PHE A 7 -55.68 14.58 10.54
N LEU A 8 -55.44 13.45 9.92
CA LEU A 8 -54.17 12.75 9.96
C LEU A 8 -53.21 13.42 8.99
N LEU A 9 -52.29 14.24 9.54
CA LEU A 9 -51.14 14.78 8.83
C LEU A 9 -50.08 13.67 8.68
N THR A 10 -50.07 12.99 7.54
CA THR A 10 -48.93 12.14 7.15
C THR A 10 -47.83 13.01 6.59
N SER A 11 -46.90 13.39 7.46
CA SER A 11 -45.63 14.02 7.02
C SER A 11 -44.74 12.93 6.43
N GLY A 12 -44.77 12.82 5.09
CA GLY A 12 -43.84 11.98 4.35
C GLY A 12 -42.43 12.54 4.47
N LEU A 13 -41.59 11.90 5.25
CA LEU A 13 -40.14 12.14 5.23
C LEU A 13 -39.57 11.65 3.88
N ALA A 14 -39.46 12.55 2.93
CA ALA A 14 -38.69 12.29 1.72
C ALA A 14 -37.20 12.28 2.10
N PHE A 15 -36.63 11.09 2.32
CA PHE A 15 -35.18 10.91 2.39
C PHE A 15 -34.60 11.15 0.99
N PRO A 16 -33.72 12.16 0.79
CA PRO A 16 -33.01 12.27 -0.46
C PRO A 16 -32.05 11.08 -0.52
N LEU A 17 -32.27 10.17 -1.46
CA LEU A 17 -31.29 9.16 -1.89
C LEU A 17 -30.12 9.94 -2.51
N LEU A 18 -29.19 10.39 -1.67
CA LEU A 18 -27.86 10.81 -2.10
C LEU A 18 -27.18 9.58 -2.69
N GLY A 19 -27.34 9.37 -3.98
CA GLY A 19 -26.58 8.40 -4.73
C GLY A 19 -25.09 8.73 -4.55
N ALA A 20 -24.40 7.91 -3.77
CA ALA A 20 -22.96 7.96 -3.67
C ALA A 20 -22.39 7.63 -5.06
N TYR A 21 -22.15 8.65 -5.87
CA TYR A 21 -21.37 8.51 -7.08
C TYR A 21 -19.95 8.14 -6.63
N ALA A 22 -19.61 6.86 -6.76
CA ALA A 22 -18.24 6.39 -6.59
C ALA A 22 -17.39 7.12 -7.63
N GLN A 23 -16.70 8.15 -7.20
CA GLN A 23 -15.79 8.92 -8.04
C GLN A 23 -14.67 7.95 -8.45
N LYS A 24 -14.61 7.64 -9.76
CA LYS A 24 -13.62 6.75 -10.33
C LYS A 24 -12.26 7.46 -10.23
N THR A 25 -11.56 7.28 -9.12
CA THR A 25 -10.20 7.80 -8.97
C THR A 25 -9.30 7.16 -10.02
N PRO A 26 -8.52 7.93 -10.77
CA PRO A 26 -7.56 7.38 -11.70
C PRO A 26 -6.59 6.44 -10.95
N LYS A 27 -6.29 5.29 -11.54
CA LYS A 27 -5.33 4.35 -10.94
C LYS A 27 -3.96 5.02 -10.92
N PRO A 28 -3.21 4.93 -9.81
CA PRO A 28 -1.87 5.50 -9.73
C PRO A 28 -0.90 4.72 -10.62
N ASN A 29 0.12 5.42 -11.13
CA ASN A 29 1.29 4.77 -11.71
C ASN A 29 2.18 4.27 -10.56
N ILE A 30 2.65 3.03 -10.66
CA ILE A 30 3.52 2.42 -9.65
C ILE A 30 4.86 2.12 -10.29
N ILE A 31 5.93 2.68 -9.73
CA ILE A 31 7.32 2.38 -10.10
C ILE A 31 7.92 1.61 -8.93
N TYR A 32 8.38 0.38 -9.20
CA TYR A 32 9.07 -0.43 -8.22
C TYR A 32 10.56 -0.51 -8.57
N ILE A 33 11.42 -0.17 -7.60
CA ILE A 33 12.87 -0.22 -7.74
C ILE A 33 13.40 -1.22 -6.74
N MET A 34 14.06 -2.26 -7.23
CA MET A 34 14.73 -3.27 -6.43
C MET A 34 16.23 -3.15 -6.61
N CYS A 35 16.97 -2.97 -5.54
CA CYS A 35 18.42 -2.96 -5.56
C CYS A 35 18.96 -4.36 -5.25
N ASP A 36 20.10 -4.70 -5.85
CA ASP A 36 20.81 -5.94 -5.61
C ASP A 36 21.83 -5.74 -4.48
N ASP A 37 21.86 -6.65 -3.54
CA ASP A 37 22.76 -6.69 -2.38
C ASP A 37 22.87 -5.38 -1.55
N MET A 38 21.85 -4.52 -1.59
CA MET A 38 21.83 -3.31 -0.78
C MET A 38 21.39 -3.60 0.66
N GLY A 39 22.27 -3.31 1.61
CA GLY A 39 22.01 -3.48 3.03
C GLY A 39 21.19 -2.33 3.63
N TYR A 40 20.58 -2.58 4.78
CA TYR A 40 19.79 -1.58 5.53
C TYR A 40 20.61 -0.31 5.83
N GLY A 41 21.88 -0.44 6.18
CA GLY A 41 22.75 0.66 6.54
C GLY A 41 23.44 1.37 5.38
N ASP A 42 23.11 1.07 4.12
CA ASP A 42 23.78 1.63 2.95
C ASP A 42 23.21 2.98 2.50
N LEU A 43 22.09 3.38 3.05
CA LEU A 43 21.42 4.64 2.72
C LEU A 43 21.52 5.67 3.86
N GLY A 44 21.68 6.95 3.50
CA GLY A 44 21.76 8.05 4.46
C GLY A 44 20.53 8.13 5.37
N CYS A 45 19.34 7.91 4.84
CA CYS A 45 18.09 7.90 5.62
C CYS A 45 18.03 6.78 6.68
N TYR A 46 18.88 5.77 6.59
CA TYR A 46 19.03 4.70 7.57
C TYR A 46 20.34 4.78 8.38
N GLY A 47 21.07 5.88 8.25
CA GLY A 47 22.22 6.17 9.10
C GLY A 47 23.60 5.90 8.48
N GLN A 48 23.69 5.75 7.16
CA GLN A 48 24.98 5.63 6.45
C GLN A 48 25.80 6.92 6.64
N PRO A 49 27.01 6.86 7.27
CA PRO A 49 27.79 8.05 7.56
C PRO A 49 28.77 8.45 6.46
N TYR A 50 29.12 7.54 5.56
CA TYR A 50 30.24 7.74 4.60
C TYR A 50 29.77 8.01 3.18
N ILE A 51 28.62 7.50 2.79
CA ILE A 51 28.09 7.63 1.43
C ILE A 51 26.86 8.53 1.46
N SER A 52 26.84 9.54 0.60
CA SER A 52 25.70 10.45 0.48
C SER A 52 24.69 9.90 -0.53
N THR A 53 23.42 9.79 -0.12
CA THR A 53 22.32 9.33 -0.96
C THR A 53 21.18 10.34 -1.02
N PRO A 54 21.44 11.61 -1.45
CA PRO A 54 20.51 12.72 -1.25
C PRO A 54 19.16 12.54 -1.94
N ASN A 55 19.11 11.92 -3.10
CA ASN A 55 17.85 11.70 -3.82
C ASN A 55 16.95 10.69 -3.09
N ILE A 56 17.53 9.59 -2.60
CA ILE A 56 16.80 8.57 -1.85
C ILE A 56 16.39 9.11 -0.48
N ASP A 57 17.29 9.88 0.16
CA ASP A 57 17.00 10.52 1.44
C ASP A 57 15.86 11.53 1.35
N ASN A 58 15.75 12.25 0.23
CA ASN A 58 14.62 13.15 -0.03
C ASN A 58 13.32 12.37 -0.26
N MET A 59 13.37 11.28 -1.02
CA MET A 59 12.20 10.39 -1.16
C MET A 59 11.72 9.86 0.20
N ALA A 60 12.65 9.50 1.09
CA ALA A 60 12.32 9.03 2.44
C ALA A 60 11.72 10.13 3.33
N LYS A 61 12.06 11.41 3.10
CA LYS A 61 11.47 12.56 3.81
C LYS A 61 10.06 12.90 3.33
N GLU A 62 9.82 12.76 2.03
CA GLU A 62 8.54 13.10 1.39
C GLU A 62 7.54 11.95 1.43
N GLY A 63 8.00 10.73 1.58
CA GLY A 63 7.21 9.51 1.57
C GLY A 63 7.19 8.76 2.89
N MET A 64 6.94 7.47 2.81
CA MET A 64 6.93 6.57 3.96
C MET A 64 8.22 5.76 4.02
N ARG A 65 8.92 5.81 5.15
CA ARG A 65 10.11 5.01 5.43
C ARG A 65 9.77 3.83 6.33
N PHE A 66 10.05 2.63 5.87
CA PHE A 66 9.85 1.41 6.64
C PHE A 66 11.13 1.06 7.41
N THR A 67 11.02 0.90 8.72
CA THR A 67 12.15 0.49 9.58
C THR A 67 12.21 -1.02 9.83
N GLN A 68 11.15 -1.73 9.46
CA GLN A 68 11.00 -3.18 9.64
C GLN A 68 10.40 -3.78 8.36
N ALA A 69 11.15 -3.73 7.25
CA ALA A 69 10.77 -4.34 5.99
C ALA A 69 11.85 -5.33 5.57
N TYR A 70 11.42 -6.53 5.21
CA TYR A 70 12.32 -7.64 4.92
C TYR A 70 12.03 -8.23 3.55
N ALA A 71 13.09 -8.66 2.86
CA ALA A 71 12.97 -9.45 1.64
C ALA A 71 12.40 -10.85 1.94
N GLY A 72 11.79 -11.48 0.95
CA GLY A 72 11.21 -12.83 1.10
C GLY A 72 12.23 -13.93 1.35
N SER A 73 13.51 -13.67 1.09
CA SER A 73 14.63 -14.56 1.35
C SER A 73 15.93 -13.77 1.47
N PRO A 74 16.95 -14.25 2.18
CA PRO A 74 18.26 -13.59 2.27
C PRO A 74 19.10 -13.72 0.99
N VAL A 75 18.67 -14.50 0.02
CA VAL A 75 19.36 -14.75 -1.25
C VAL A 75 18.54 -14.23 -2.41
N SER A 76 19.19 -13.68 -3.46
CA SER A 76 18.53 -12.92 -4.49
C SER A 76 17.53 -13.74 -5.33
N ALA A 77 17.89 -14.95 -5.79
CA ALA A 77 17.01 -15.76 -6.64
C ALA A 77 15.67 -16.10 -5.97
N PRO A 78 15.60 -16.68 -4.75
CA PRO A 78 14.34 -16.96 -4.10
C PRO A 78 13.60 -15.69 -3.62
N SER A 79 14.32 -14.61 -3.28
CA SER A 79 13.70 -13.33 -2.93
C SER A 79 12.96 -12.74 -4.13
N ARG A 80 13.59 -12.72 -5.30
CA ARG A 80 12.97 -12.27 -6.55
C ARG A 80 11.80 -13.17 -6.97
N ALA A 81 11.95 -14.49 -6.83
CA ALA A 81 10.89 -15.44 -7.12
C ALA A 81 9.64 -15.16 -6.26
N SER A 82 9.82 -14.97 -4.95
CA SER A 82 8.74 -14.60 -4.03
C SER A 82 8.07 -13.29 -4.45
N PHE A 83 8.86 -12.27 -4.79
CA PHE A 83 8.33 -10.98 -5.22
C PHE A 83 7.55 -11.08 -6.54
N MET A 84 8.11 -11.73 -7.55
CA MET A 84 7.51 -11.81 -8.90
C MET A 84 6.25 -12.69 -8.93
N THR A 85 6.16 -13.69 -8.06
CA THR A 85 5.03 -14.62 -8.00
C THR A 85 3.98 -14.23 -6.95
N GLY A 86 4.33 -13.35 -6.01
CA GLY A 86 3.49 -13.05 -4.85
C GLY A 86 3.38 -14.23 -3.87
N GLN A 87 4.23 -15.26 -4.00
CA GLN A 87 4.21 -16.45 -3.17
C GLN A 87 5.23 -16.33 -2.02
N HIS A 88 4.89 -16.87 -0.86
CA HIS A 88 5.83 -17.03 0.21
C HIS A 88 6.98 -17.97 -0.19
N SER A 89 8.21 -17.68 0.24
CA SER A 89 9.41 -18.45 -0.13
C SER A 89 9.30 -19.96 0.14
N GLY A 90 8.51 -20.39 1.13
CA GLY A 90 8.20 -21.78 1.39
C GLY A 90 7.33 -22.48 0.33
N HIS A 91 6.67 -21.71 -0.53
CA HIS A 91 5.79 -22.19 -1.60
C HIS A 91 6.37 -21.94 -3.01
N CYS A 92 7.45 -21.16 -3.12
CA CYS A 92 8.16 -20.96 -4.37
C CYS A 92 8.99 -22.20 -4.75
N GLU A 93 9.11 -22.49 -6.04
CA GLU A 93 10.00 -23.53 -6.56
C GLU A 93 11.47 -23.15 -6.36
N VAL A 94 11.80 -21.88 -6.61
CA VAL A 94 13.15 -21.35 -6.45
C VAL A 94 13.39 -21.04 -4.98
N ARG A 95 14.18 -21.87 -4.31
CA ARG A 95 14.47 -21.79 -2.86
C ARG A 95 15.93 -21.47 -2.52
N GLY A 96 16.79 -21.36 -3.52
CA GLY A 96 18.21 -21.06 -3.38
C GLY A 96 18.82 -20.61 -4.69
N ASN A 97 20.11 -20.33 -4.69
CA ASN A 97 20.86 -19.98 -5.91
C ASN A 97 21.32 -21.20 -6.72
N LYS A 98 21.03 -22.39 -6.28
CA LYS A 98 21.30 -23.60 -7.06
C LYS A 98 20.06 -23.92 -7.88
N GLU A 99 20.24 -23.94 -9.17
CA GLU A 99 19.34 -24.53 -10.13
C GLU A 99 19.38 -26.05 -10.04
#